data_c4af9a8255d4c5471c319fe431ae20f8
#
_entry.id   c4af9a8255d4c5471c319fe431ae20f8
#
_cell.length_a   1.000
_cell.length_b   1.000
_cell.length_c   1.000
_cell.angle_alpha   90.00
_cell.angle_beta   90.00
_cell.angle_gamma   90.00
#
_symmetry.space_group_name_H-M   'P 1'
#
loop_
_entity.id
_entity.type
_entity.pdbx_description
1 polymer ?
#
loop_
_entity_poly.entity_id
_entity_poly.type
_entity_poly.pdbx_seq_one_letter_code
_entity_poly.pdbx_strand_id
1 'polypeptide(L)'
;MKNYFLVLPLLFLIFSCSEAVDSKNPLVDFNSNPDEWLLHGRTYAEERHSPLDQINTSNVDQIGLSWSFETGTNRGHETTPIVKDGVMFITAPWSVVHALDA
;
A
#
# COMPACT_ATOMS: atom_id res chain seq x y z
N MET A 1 61.68 -17.39 28.81
CA MET A 1 60.90 -16.21 28.37
C MET A 1 59.65 -16.69 27.71
N LYS A 2 58.48 -16.55 28.37
CA LYS A 2 57.17 -16.98 27.85
C LYS A 2 56.50 -15.78 27.19
N ASN A 3 56.35 -15.82 25.86
CA ASN A 3 55.62 -14.79 25.12
C ASN A 3 54.12 -15.06 25.26
N TYR A 4 53.41 -14.21 25.99
CA TYR A 4 51.94 -14.18 25.99
C TYR A 4 51.49 -13.37 24.79
N PHE A 5 50.91 -14.05 23.79
CA PHE A 5 50.22 -13.43 22.68
C PHE A 5 48.84 -12.98 23.19
N LEU A 6 48.69 -11.68 23.37
CA LEU A 6 47.43 -11.08 23.79
C LEU A 6 46.55 -11.00 22.57
N VAL A 7 45.64 -11.96 22.43
CA VAL A 7 44.57 -11.92 21.40
C VAL A 7 43.47 -11.02 21.94
N LEU A 8 43.40 -9.80 21.42
CA LEU A 8 42.33 -8.86 21.70
C LEU A 8 41.10 -9.27 20.89
N PRO A 9 39.95 -9.65 21.49
CA PRO A 9 38.75 -9.93 20.73
C PRO A 9 38.18 -8.61 20.20
N LEU A 10 38.22 -8.45 18.87
CA LEU A 10 37.56 -7.36 18.17
C LEU A 10 36.06 -7.57 18.24
N LEU A 11 35.39 -6.92 19.18
CA LEU A 11 33.97 -6.94 19.36
C LEU A 11 33.33 -6.08 18.26
N PHE A 12 32.92 -6.71 17.17
CA PHE A 12 32.07 -6.08 16.13
C PHE A 12 30.69 -5.80 16.72
N LEU A 13 30.49 -4.58 17.19
CA LEU A 13 29.13 -4.06 17.45
C LEU A 13 28.45 -3.84 16.10
N ILE A 14 27.63 -4.82 15.70
CA ILE A 14 26.71 -4.67 14.58
C ILE A 14 25.60 -3.76 15.10
N PHE A 15 25.70 -2.47 14.89
CA PHE A 15 24.56 -1.56 14.98
C PHE A 15 23.63 -1.88 13.83
N SER A 16 22.69 -2.79 14.06
CA SER A 16 21.52 -2.93 13.22
C SER A 16 20.70 -1.65 13.40
N CYS A 17 20.79 -0.75 12.43
CA CYS A 17 19.89 0.40 12.35
C CYS A 17 18.52 -0.14 11.94
N SER A 18 17.72 -0.52 12.93
CA SER A 18 16.29 -0.71 12.75
C SER A 18 15.68 0.68 12.75
N GLU A 19 15.49 1.27 11.58
CA GLU A 19 14.60 2.43 11.46
C GLU A 19 13.23 1.98 11.90
N ALA A 20 12.78 2.47 13.05
CA ALA A 20 11.40 2.30 13.47
C ALA A 20 10.54 3.02 12.44
N VAL A 21 9.68 2.28 11.75
CA VAL A 21 8.68 2.85 10.85
C VAL A 21 7.87 3.86 11.65
N ASP A 22 7.94 5.12 11.25
CA ASP A 22 7.18 6.19 11.91
C ASP A 22 5.69 5.94 11.69
N SER A 23 5.01 5.47 12.74
CA SER A 23 3.57 5.21 12.75
C SER A 23 2.72 6.49 12.53
N LYS A 24 3.36 7.65 12.48
CA LYS A 24 2.72 8.94 12.18
C LYS A 24 2.78 9.31 10.69
N ASN A 25 3.45 8.52 9.85
CA ASN A 25 3.40 8.73 8.42
C ASN A 25 2.01 8.31 7.90
N PRO A 26 1.16 9.24 7.42
CA PRO A 26 -0.20 8.93 6.98
C PRO A 26 -0.23 7.92 5.81
N LEU A 27 0.87 7.76 5.07
CA LEU A 27 1.00 6.73 4.04
C LEU A 27 1.25 5.33 4.61
N VAL A 28 1.44 5.20 5.91
CA VAL A 28 1.74 3.92 6.60
C VAL A 28 0.66 3.50 7.57
N ASP A 29 -0.16 4.43 8.06
CA ASP A 29 -1.29 4.12 8.94
C ASP A 29 -2.54 3.76 8.11
N PHE A 30 -2.55 2.56 7.58
CA PHE A 30 -3.65 2.03 6.75
C PHE A 30 -4.97 1.82 7.52
N ASN A 31 -4.96 1.97 8.84
CA ASN A 31 -6.13 1.78 9.69
C ASN A 31 -6.79 3.09 10.10
N SER A 32 -6.11 4.22 9.92
CA SER A 32 -6.63 5.54 10.30
C SER A 32 -7.79 5.99 9.43
N ASN A 33 -7.82 5.57 8.17
CA ASN A 33 -8.91 5.87 7.25
C ASN A 33 -9.30 4.62 6.45
N PRO A 34 -10.44 3.98 6.77
CA PRO A 34 -10.89 2.77 6.09
C PRO A 34 -11.31 3.00 4.62
N ASP A 35 -11.62 4.25 4.26
CA ASP A 35 -12.04 4.63 2.90
C ASP A 35 -10.85 4.73 1.93
N GLU A 36 -9.61 4.68 2.44
CA GLU A 36 -8.41 4.78 1.63
C GLU A 36 -7.85 3.41 1.23
N TRP A 37 -7.26 3.35 0.03
CA TRP A 37 -6.56 2.20 -0.51
C TRP A 37 -5.19 2.63 -1.03
N LEU A 38 -4.19 2.69 -0.16
CA LEU A 38 -2.92 3.37 -0.42
C LEU A 38 -1.83 2.49 -1.05
N LEU A 39 -2.01 1.17 -1.06
CA LEU A 39 -1.07 0.21 -1.64
C LEU A 39 -1.80 -0.80 -2.53
N HIS A 40 -1.05 -1.53 -3.37
CA HIS A 40 -1.58 -2.57 -4.23
C HIS A 40 -2.48 -3.57 -3.48
N GLY A 41 -2.05 -4.06 -2.34
CA GLY A 41 -2.82 -4.97 -1.48
C GLY A 41 -3.47 -4.29 -0.27
N ARG A 42 -3.67 -3.00 -0.29
CA ARG A 42 -4.17 -2.12 0.76
C ARG A 42 -3.16 -1.89 1.90
N THR A 43 -2.55 -2.92 2.44
CA THR A 43 -1.54 -2.88 3.50
C THR A 43 -0.26 -3.56 3.04
N TYR A 44 0.81 -3.45 3.81
CA TYR A 44 2.05 -4.21 3.57
C TYR A 44 1.88 -5.73 3.73
N ALA A 45 0.82 -6.19 4.38
CA ALA A 45 0.50 -7.62 4.49
C ALA A 45 -0.19 -8.17 3.22
N GLU A 46 -0.51 -7.31 2.23
CA GLU A 46 -1.14 -7.69 0.96
C GLU A 46 -2.47 -8.47 1.15
N GLU A 47 -3.23 -8.12 2.18
CA GLU A 47 -4.47 -8.82 2.55
C GLU A 47 -5.58 -8.64 1.52
N ARG A 48 -5.55 -7.54 0.75
CA ARG A 48 -6.55 -7.18 -0.28
C ARG A 48 -7.98 -7.19 0.24
N HIS A 49 -8.13 -6.83 1.50
CA HIS A 49 -9.39 -6.80 2.21
C HIS A 49 -9.73 -5.38 2.64
N SER A 50 -10.94 -4.91 2.29
CA SER A 50 -11.49 -3.65 2.78
C SER A 50 -12.21 -3.87 4.12
N PRO A 51 -12.01 -3.02 5.13
CA PRO A 51 -12.77 -3.07 6.36
C PRO A 51 -14.17 -2.43 6.23
N LEU A 52 -14.51 -1.87 5.06
CA LEU A 52 -15.81 -1.31 4.79
C LEU A 52 -16.88 -2.40 4.77
N ASP A 53 -18.04 -2.14 5.34
CA ASP A 53 -19.15 -3.07 5.51
C ASP A 53 -20.46 -2.63 4.84
N GLN A 54 -20.43 -1.49 4.12
CA GLN A 54 -21.60 -0.98 3.38
C GLN A 54 -22.15 -1.98 2.38
N ILE A 55 -21.27 -2.82 1.80
CA ILE A 55 -21.64 -3.93 0.91
C ILE A 55 -21.47 -5.24 1.67
N ASN A 56 -22.55 -5.99 1.78
CA ASN A 56 -22.59 -7.24 2.54
C ASN A 56 -23.59 -8.22 1.91
N THR A 57 -23.70 -9.42 2.48
CA THR A 57 -24.55 -10.49 1.95
C THR A 57 -26.04 -10.17 1.90
N SER A 58 -26.51 -9.13 2.61
CA SER A 58 -27.92 -8.73 2.63
C SER A 58 -28.29 -7.71 1.55
N ASN A 59 -27.30 -7.09 0.89
CA ASN A 59 -27.53 -6.04 -0.09
C ASN A 59 -26.69 -6.16 -1.38
N VAL A 60 -25.83 -7.17 -1.48
CA VAL A 60 -24.96 -7.35 -2.64
C VAL A 60 -25.72 -7.57 -3.95
N ASP A 61 -26.92 -8.12 -3.89
CA ASP A 61 -27.83 -8.32 -5.04
C ASP A 61 -28.49 -7.03 -5.53
N GLN A 62 -28.39 -5.95 -4.76
CA GLN A 62 -28.96 -4.63 -5.08
C GLN A 62 -27.91 -3.66 -5.65
N ILE A 63 -26.66 -4.09 -5.79
CA ILE A 63 -25.60 -3.25 -6.32
C ILE A 63 -25.81 -3.04 -7.82
N GLY A 64 -25.69 -1.77 -8.24
CA GLY A 64 -25.73 -1.38 -9.64
C GLY A 64 -24.52 -0.54 -10.03
N LEU A 65 -24.39 -0.27 -11.35
CA LEU A 65 -23.38 0.64 -11.86
C LEU A 65 -23.69 2.07 -11.40
N SER A 66 -22.79 2.69 -10.67
CA SER A 66 -22.90 4.08 -10.24
C SER A 66 -22.37 5.04 -11.32
N TRP A 67 -21.18 4.77 -11.83
CA TRP A 67 -20.56 5.57 -12.90
C TRP A 67 -19.55 4.73 -13.69
N SER A 68 -19.09 5.25 -14.81
CA SER A 68 -18.02 4.67 -15.61
C SER A 68 -17.14 5.76 -16.18
N PHE A 69 -15.88 5.44 -16.43
CA PHE A 69 -14.91 6.32 -17.05
C PHE A 69 -14.23 5.63 -18.24
N GLU A 70 -14.17 6.31 -19.38
CA GLU A 70 -13.50 5.83 -20.57
C GLU A 70 -12.04 6.33 -20.60
N THR A 71 -11.10 5.41 -20.59
CA THR A 71 -9.65 5.75 -20.59
C THR A 71 -9.12 6.14 -21.97
N GLY A 72 -9.95 6.10 -23.00
CA GLY A 72 -9.58 6.47 -24.37
C GLY A 72 -8.69 5.45 -25.10
N THR A 73 -8.59 4.22 -24.59
CA THR A 73 -7.79 3.15 -25.19
C THR A 73 -8.48 1.81 -25.13
N ASN A 74 -8.28 0.99 -26.16
CA ASN A 74 -8.75 -0.41 -26.20
C ASN A 74 -7.66 -1.40 -25.72
N ARG A 75 -6.52 -0.92 -25.22
CA ARG A 75 -5.49 -1.77 -24.65
C ARG A 75 -5.87 -2.22 -23.26
N GLY A 76 -5.40 -3.41 -22.87
CA GLY A 76 -5.59 -3.93 -21.51
C GLY A 76 -4.99 -3.00 -20.46
N HIS A 77 -5.67 -2.93 -19.30
CA HIS A 77 -5.22 -2.21 -18.12
C HIS A 77 -4.73 -3.21 -17.07
N GLU A 78 -3.51 -3.03 -16.61
CA GLU A 78 -2.90 -3.82 -15.53
C GLU A 78 -2.62 -2.90 -14.35
N THR A 79 -3.68 -2.37 -13.76
CA THR A 79 -3.60 -1.39 -12.69
C THR A 79 -4.42 -1.81 -11.49
N THR A 80 -3.89 -1.56 -10.30
CA THR A 80 -4.67 -1.54 -9.06
C THR A 80 -4.95 -0.08 -8.74
N PRO A 81 -6.21 0.32 -8.58
CA PRO A 81 -6.54 1.68 -8.16
C PRO A 81 -5.93 1.99 -6.79
N ILE A 82 -5.37 3.18 -6.66
CA ILE A 82 -4.95 3.77 -5.39
C ILE A 82 -5.96 4.86 -5.06
N VAL A 83 -6.50 4.83 -3.83
CA VAL A 83 -7.49 5.83 -3.38
C VAL A 83 -6.94 6.58 -2.19
N LYS A 84 -6.92 7.91 -2.31
CA LYS A 84 -6.50 8.82 -1.25
C LYS A 84 -7.32 10.11 -1.30
N ASP A 85 -7.83 10.53 -0.12
CA ASP A 85 -8.59 11.78 0.05
C ASP A 85 -9.74 11.92 -0.97
N GLY A 86 -10.46 10.82 -1.29
CA GLY A 86 -11.56 10.79 -2.25
C GLY A 86 -11.14 10.83 -3.71
N VAL A 87 -9.83 10.73 -4.00
CA VAL A 87 -9.31 10.67 -5.37
C VAL A 87 -8.79 9.28 -5.67
N MET A 88 -9.28 8.67 -6.75
CA MET A 88 -8.80 7.39 -7.26
C MET A 88 -7.79 7.60 -8.39
N PHE A 89 -6.60 7.06 -8.22
CA PHE A 89 -5.54 7.08 -9.23
C PHE A 89 -5.47 5.72 -9.91
N ILE A 90 -5.53 5.73 -11.24
CA ILE A 90 -5.34 4.55 -12.08
C ILE A 90 -4.30 4.83 -13.15
N THR A 91 -3.57 3.79 -13.57
CA THR A 91 -2.64 3.88 -14.69
C THR A 91 -3.24 3.23 -15.93
N ALA A 92 -3.00 3.82 -17.08
CA ALA A 92 -3.37 3.31 -18.38
C ALA A 92 -2.12 3.03 -19.22
N PRO A 93 -2.23 2.35 -20.37
CA PRO A 93 -1.14 2.15 -21.30
C PRO A 93 -0.45 3.46 -21.65
N TRP A 94 0.84 3.39 -21.98
CA TRP A 94 1.70 4.55 -22.31
C TRP A 94 1.99 5.45 -21.11
N SER A 95 1.96 4.90 -19.91
CA SER A 95 2.25 5.63 -18.66
C SER A 95 1.30 6.82 -18.40
N VAL A 96 0.10 6.76 -18.95
CA VAL A 96 -0.94 7.74 -18.63
C VAL A 96 -1.46 7.47 -17.22
N VAL A 97 -1.65 8.50 -16.43
CA VAL A 97 -2.27 8.44 -15.11
C VAL A 97 -3.56 9.25 -15.14
N HIS A 98 -4.64 8.65 -14.67
CA HIS A 98 -5.91 9.35 -14.45
C HIS A 98 -6.11 9.54 -12.95
N ALA A 99 -6.64 10.71 -12.59
CA ALA A 99 -7.12 11.02 -11.25
C ALA A 99 -8.63 11.26 -11.35
N LEU A 100 -9.41 10.45 -10.66
CA LEU A 100 -10.86 10.41 -10.75
C LEU A 100 -11.46 10.72 -9.38
N ASP A 101 -12.60 11.37 -9.37
CA ASP A 101 -13.42 11.55 -8.17
C ASP A 101 -14.04 10.20 -7.80
N ALA A 102 -13.84 9.70 -6.56
CA ALA A 102 -14.13 8.32 -6.14
C ALA A 102 -15.33 8.24 -5.21
#